data_b64433b883ddadb8a9e154dfa298ac49
#
_entry.id   b64433b883ddadb8a9e154dfa298ac49
#
_cell.length_a   1.000
_cell.length_b   1.000
_cell.length_c   1.000
_cell.angle_alpha   90.00
_cell.angle_beta   90.00
_cell.angle_gamma   90.00
#
_symmetry.space_group_name_H-M   'P 1'
#
loop_
_entity.id
_entity.type
_entity.pdbx_description
1 polymer ?
#
loop_
_entity_poly.entity_id
_entity_poly.type
_entity_poly.pdbx_seq_one_letter_code
_entity_poly.pdbx_strand_id
1 'polypeptide(L)'
;SPLAIEEFHRGLRPGGAADLVVSRAGASSVAEIAALAVPSILVPYPLATADHQTTNARLLTDAGAAVKFSDDDIDGDAFRDELLGLLGDAPRRASMREAARGLAQDKAAAMLADLLEGIA
;
A
#
# COMPACT_ATOMS: atom_id res chain seq x y z
N SER A 1 11.38 3.66 12.21
CA SER A 1 10.89 4.95 12.69
C SER A 1 9.99 5.62 11.64
N PRO A 2 9.11 6.54 12.05
CA PRO A 2 8.27 7.24 11.08
C PRO A 2 9.08 7.98 10.01
N LEU A 3 10.20 8.54 10.40
CA LEU A 3 11.06 9.27 9.50
C LEU A 3 11.64 8.38 8.39
N ALA A 4 12.09 7.19 8.76
CA ALA A 4 12.63 6.22 7.80
C ALA A 4 11.55 5.76 6.82
N ILE A 5 10.32 5.55 7.31
CA ILE A 5 9.19 5.18 6.48
C ILE A 5 8.87 6.29 5.47
N GLU A 6 8.86 7.53 5.92
CA GLU A 6 8.61 8.68 5.06
C GLU A 6 9.69 8.85 4.00
N GLU A 7 10.94 8.66 4.37
CA GLU A 7 12.05 8.73 3.42
C GLU A 7 11.91 7.68 2.34
N PHE A 8 11.53 6.46 2.72
CA PHE A 8 11.33 5.38 1.77
C PHE A 8 10.16 5.68 0.84
N HIS A 9 9.08 6.24 1.37
CA HIS A 9 7.92 6.64 0.58
C HIS A 9 8.30 7.75 -0.42
N ARG A 10 9.11 8.72 -0.01
CA ARG A 10 9.60 9.78 -0.89
C ARG A 10 10.50 9.27 -2.00
N GLY A 11 11.02 8.06 -1.86
CA GLY A 11 11.79 7.40 -2.89
C GLY A 11 10.97 6.92 -4.08
N LEU A 12 9.63 7.02 -4.00
CA LEU A 12 8.77 6.72 -5.13
C LEU A 12 9.05 7.68 -6.28
N ARG A 13 9.39 7.14 -7.41
CA ARG A 13 9.66 7.94 -8.60
C ARG A 13 8.37 8.14 -9.40
N PRO A 14 8.24 9.27 -10.11
CA PRO A 14 7.15 9.43 -11.06
C PRO A 14 7.14 8.25 -12.03
N GLY A 15 5.96 7.71 -12.29
CA GLY A 15 5.81 6.55 -13.15
C GLY A 15 5.89 5.21 -12.44
N GLY A 16 5.97 5.20 -11.10
CA GLY A 16 5.91 3.96 -10.33
C GLY A 16 7.14 3.09 -10.45
N ALA A 17 8.32 3.69 -10.55
CA ALA A 17 9.58 2.95 -10.73
C ALA A 17 10.08 2.28 -9.46
N ALA A 18 9.47 2.54 -8.31
CA ALA A 18 9.89 1.90 -7.07
C ALA A 18 9.52 0.42 -7.07
N ASP A 19 10.43 -0.43 -6.62
CA ASP A 19 10.20 -1.87 -6.51
C ASP A 19 9.34 -2.21 -5.29
N LEU A 20 9.48 -1.48 -4.23
CA LEU A 20 8.79 -1.70 -2.96
C LEU A 20 8.74 -0.41 -2.18
N VAL A 21 7.66 -0.21 -1.44
CA VAL A 21 7.51 0.95 -0.58
C VAL A 21 7.13 0.50 0.82
N VAL A 22 7.68 1.17 1.83
CA VAL A 22 7.23 1.04 3.21
C VAL A 22 6.59 2.37 3.60
N SER A 23 5.33 2.33 4.01
CA SER A 23 4.57 3.55 4.23
C SER A 23 3.57 3.41 5.37
N ARG A 24 3.20 4.53 5.95
CA ARG A 24 2.00 4.61 6.78
C ARG A 24 0.77 4.41 5.90
N ALA A 25 -0.37 4.15 6.52
CA ALA A 25 -1.60 3.78 5.82
C ALA A 25 -2.64 4.91 5.80
N GLY A 26 -2.19 6.15 5.68
CA GLY A 26 -3.09 7.27 5.48
C GLY A 26 -3.84 7.14 4.16
N ALA A 27 -5.03 7.73 4.06
CA ALA A 27 -5.87 7.60 2.88
C ALA A 27 -5.16 8.05 1.60
N SER A 28 -4.42 9.16 1.69
CA SER A 28 -3.67 9.71 0.56
C SER A 28 -2.54 8.78 0.11
N SER A 29 -1.79 8.23 1.06
CA SER A 29 -0.70 7.30 0.77
C SER A 29 -1.21 6.01 0.15
N VAL A 30 -2.28 5.45 0.70
CA VAL A 30 -2.89 4.21 0.19
C VAL A 30 -3.40 4.42 -1.23
N ALA A 31 -4.07 5.55 -1.49
CA ALA A 31 -4.58 5.88 -2.82
C ALA A 31 -3.45 6.01 -3.84
N GLU A 32 -2.37 6.67 -3.46
CA GLU A 32 -1.21 6.85 -4.34
C GLU A 32 -0.51 5.51 -4.64
N ILE A 33 -0.31 4.69 -3.61
CA ILE A 33 0.30 3.36 -3.76
C ILE A 33 -0.55 2.50 -4.70
N ALA A 34 -1.86 2.51 -4.53
CA ALA A 34 -2.77 1.77 -5.39
C ALA A 34 -2.72 2.26 -6.83
N ALA A 35 -2.74 3.58 -7.02
CA ALA A 35 -2.71 4.19 -8.36
C ALA A 35 -1.41 3.87 -9.10
N LEU A 36 -0.29 3.88 -8.39
CA LEU A 36 1.02 3.56 -8.96
C LEU A 36 1.28 2.06 -9.04
N ALA A 37 0.43 1.25 -8.43
CA ALA A 37 0.54 -0.21 -8.41
C ALA A 37 1.90 -0.66 -7.88
N VAL A 38 2.33 -0.10 -6.74
CA VAL A 38 3.61 -0.43 -6.13
C VAL A 38 3.40 -1.45 -5.02
N PRO A 39 4.17 -2.55 -4.99
CA PRO A 39 4.15 -3.46 -3.84
C PRO A 39 4.52 -2.70 -2.58
N SER A 40 3.82 -2.97 -1.48
CA SER A 40 4.03 -2.17 -0.27
C SER A 40 3.96 -2.98 1.00
N ILE A 41 4.68 -2.49 2.00
CA ILE A 41 4.51 -2.87 3.41
C ILE A 41 3.87 -1.67 4.09
N LEU A 42 2.68 -1.87 4.65
CA LEU A 42 1.93 -0.80 5.29
C LEU A 42 2.05 -0.94 6.81
N VAL A 43 2.39 0.17 7.45
CA VAL A 43 2.53 0.24 8.89
C VAL A 43 1.56 1.31 9.39
N PRO A 44 0.32 0.94 9.77
CA PRO A 44 -0.65 1.91 10.25
C PRO A 44 -0.11 2.70 11.43
N TYR A 45 -0.37 4.00 11.45
CA TYR A 45 0.06 4.85 12.53
C TYR A 45 -0.76 4.53 13.80
N PRO A 46 -0.10 4.23 14.93
CA PRO A 46 -0.81 3.70 16.10
C PRO A 46 -1.54 4.76 16.92
N LEU A 47 -1.24 6.04 16.69
CA LEU A 47 -1.86 7.14 17.43
C LEU A 47 -2.97 7.77 16.60
N ALA A 48 -3.75 8.62 17.22
CA ALA A 48 -4.82 9.39 16.57
C ALA A 48 -5.86 8.47 15.90
N THR A 49 -6.03 8.55 14.62
CA THR A 49 -7.05 7.82 13.87
C THR A 49 -6.56 6.46 13.40
N ALA A 50 -5.95 5.69 14.32
CA ALA A 50 -5.37 4.39 14.00
C ALA A 50 -6.37 3.43 13.33
N ASP A 51 -7.63 3.45 13.73
CA ASP A 51 -8.66 2.60 13.14
C ASP A 51 -8.87 2.90 11.66
N HIS A 52 -8.82 4.19 11.29
CA HIS A 52 -8.93 4.58 9.89
C HIS A 52 -7.74 4.07 9.08
N GLN A 53 -6.54 4.15 9.63
CA GLN A 53 -5.35 3.66 8.96
C GLN A 53 -5.37 2.15 8.79
N THR A 54 -5.83 1.42 9.80
CA THR A 54 -6.01 -0.02 9.70
C THR A 54 -7.01 -0.38 8.60
N THR A 55 -8.13 0.34 8.54
CA THR A 55 -9.14 0.14 7.50
C THR A 55 -8.58 0.44 6.12
N ASN A 56 -7.84 1.54 5.98
CA ASN A 56 -7.21 1.90 4.73
C ASN A 56 -6.22 0.83 4.25
N ALA A 57 -5.42 0.30 5.19
CA ALA A 57 -4.46 -0.76 4.86
C ALA A 57 -5.16 -2.01 4.32
N ARG A 58 -6.33 -2.34 4.86
CA ARG A 58 -7.09 -3.52 4.42
C ARG A 58 -7.48 -3.48 2.95
N LEU A 59 -7.70 -2.30 2.40
CA LEU A 59 -8.01 -2.18 0.98
C LEU A 59 -6.94 -2.84 0.12
N LEU A 60 -5.68 -2.67 0.51
CA LEU A 60 -4.56 -3.25 -0.23
C LEU A 60 -4.21 -4.65 0.25
N THR A 61 -4.23 -4.91 1.57
CA THR A 61 -3.84 -6.23 2.09
C THR A 61 -4.85 -7.31 1.72
N ASP A 62 -6.15 -7.00 1.76
CA ASP A 62 -7.18 -7.97 1.39
C ASP A 62 -7.12 -8.32 -0.09
N ALA A 63 -6.68 -7.40 -0.92
CA ALA A 63 -6.49 -7.64 -2.34
C ALA A 63 -5.19 -8.39 -2.67
N GLY A 64 -4.30 -8.56 -1.70
CA GLY A 64 -3.00 -9.16 -1.93
C GLY A 64 -1.95 -8.20 -2.47
N ALA A 65 -2.21 -6.90 -2.39
CA ALA A 65 -1.32 -5.87 -2.94
C ALA A 65 -0.33 -5.33 -1.92
N ALA A 66 -0.50 -5.63 -0.65
CA ALA A 66 0.35 -5.14 0.42
C ALA A 66 0.43 -6.12 1.57
N VAL A 67 1.45 -5.94 2.39
CA VAL A 67 1.62 -6.66 3.67
C VAL A 67 1.52 -5.62 4.78
N LYS A 68 0.89 -5.97 5.90
CA LYS A 68 0.74 -5.07 7.04
C LYS A 68 1.62 -5.51 8.19
N PHE A 69 2.28 -4.54 8.82
CA PHE A 69 2.98 -4.74 10.09
C PHE A 69 2.51 -3.71 11.11
N SER A 70 2.53 -4.11 12.37
CA SER A 70 2.29 -3.19 13.47
C SER A 70 3.49 -2.27 13.65
N ASP A 71 3.23 -1.04 14.07
CA ASP A 71 4.29 -0.08 14.36
C ASP A 71 5.29 -0.63 15.41
N ASP A 72 4.81 -1.43 16.35
CA ASP A 72 5.66 -2.04 17.38
C ASP A 72 6.63 -3.06 16.81
N ASP A 73 6.36 -3.61 15.65
CA ASP A 73 7.14 -4.70 15.05
C ASP A 73 8.17 -4.24 14.02
N ILE A 74 8.21 -2.95 13.69
CA ILE A 74 9.08 -2.46 12.61
C ILE A 74 10.57 -2.55 12.94
N ASP A 75 10.93 -2.65 14.21
CA ASP A 75 12.32 -2.83 14.63
C ASP A 75 12.67 -4.32 14.84
N GLY A 76 11.72 -5.22 14.58
CA GLY A 76 11.91 -6.65 14.82
C GLY A 76 12.43 -7.41 13.60
N ASP A 77 12.83 -8.64 13.85
CA ASP A 77 13.38 -9.52 12.81
C ASP A 77 12.34 -9.90 11.78
N ALA A 78 11.09 -10.08 12.18
CA ALA A 78 10.01 -10.46 11.25
C ALA A 78 9.80 -9.40 10.19
N PHE A 79 9.81 -8.13 10.56
CA PHE A 79 9.69 -7.03 9.62
C PHE A 79 10.87 -7.01 8.65
N ARG A 80 12.09 -7.12 9.19
CA ARG A 80 13.31 -7.12 8.38
C ARG A 80 13.32 -8.29 7.40
N ASP A 81 12.96 -9.48 7.86
CA ASP A 81 12.93 -10.67 7.01
C ASP A 81 11.90 -10.52 5.89
N GLU A 82 10.73 -9.98 6.18
CA GLU A 82 9.72 -9.74 5.16
C GLU A 82 10.19 -8.71 4.14
N LEU A 83 10.79 -7.62 4.60
CA LEU A 83 11.32 -6.58 3.73
C LEU A 83 12.39 -7.14 2.79
N LEU A 84 13.36 -7.87 3.34
CA LEU A 84 14.42 -8.47 2.53
C LEU A 84 13.86 -9.55 1.60
N GLY A 85 12.91 -10.33 2.07
CA GLY A 85 12.25 -11.35 1.25
C GLY A 85 11.54 -10.75 0.05
N LEU A 86 10.81 -9.66 0.25
CA LEU A 86 10.11 -8.96 -0.83
C LEU A 86 11.09 -8.31 -1.81
N LEU A 87 12.18 -7.74 -1.32
CA LEU A 87 13.19 -7.14 -2.17
C LEU A 87 13.87 -8.18 -3.05
N GLY A 88 14.01 -9.42 -2.56
CA GLY A 88 14.64 -10.51 -3.30
C GLY A 88 13.69 -11.35 -4.14
N ASP A 89 12.39 -11.07 -4.13
CA ASP A 89 11.37 -11.90 -4.78
C ASP A 89 10.59 -11.10 -5.82
N ALA A 90 11.18 -10.98 -7.01
CA ALA A 90 10.54 -10.24 -8.10
C ALA A 90 9.19 -10.83 -8.53
N PRO A 91 9.00 -12.15 -8.63
CA PRO A 91 7.69 -12.71 -8.94
C PRO A 91 6.61 -12.35 -7.92
N ARG A 92 6.95 -12.33 -6.63
CA ARG A 92 6.00 -11.94 -5.59
C ARG A 92 5.62 -10.47 -5.73
N ARG A 93 6.58 -9.60 -5.99
CA ARG A 93 6.28 -8.18 -6.23
C ARG A 93 5.42 -7.99 -7.46
N ALA A 94 5.65 -8.77 -8.51
CA ALA A 94 4.82 -8.71 -9.71
C ALA A 94 3.36 -9.10 -9.41
N SER A 95 3.13 -10.14 -8.61
CA SER A 95 1.79 -10.52 -8.16
C SER A 95 1.11 -9.42 -7.37
N MET A 96 1.84 -8.78 -6.47
CA MET A 96 1.32 -7.65 -5.68
C MET A 96 0.94 -6.47 -6.58
N ARG A 97 1.75 -6.22 -7.58
CA ARG A 97 1.51 -5.16 -8.56
C ARG A 97 0.22 -5.41 -9.36
N GLU A 98 0.03 -6.64 -9.81
CA GLU A 98 -1.19 -7.01 -10.53
C GLU A 98 -2.43 -6.90 -9.63
N ALA A 99 -2.32 -7.29 -8.36
CA ALA A 99 -3.39 -7.14 -7.40
C ALA A 99 -3.78 -5.66 -7.21
N ALA A 100 -2.78 -4.79 -7.12
CA ALA A 100 -3.02 -3.34 -6.99
C ALA A 100 -3.69 -2.78 -8.24
N ARG A 101 -3.27 -3.22 -9.43
CA ARG A 101 -3.88 -2.78 -10.69
C ARG A 101 -5.35 -3.20 -10.77
N GLY A 102 -5.65 -4.44 -10.39
CA GLY A 102 -7.02 -4.93 -10.34
C GLY A 102 -7.90 -4.10 -9.43
N LEU A 103 -7.39 -3.77 -8.25
CA LEU A 103 -8.09 -2.94 -7.28
C LEU A 103 -8.37 -1.53 -7.84
N ALA A 104 -7.40 -0.92 -8.49
CA ALA A 104 -7.55 0.40 -9.08
C ALA A 104 -8.59 0.39 -10.20
N GLN A 105 -8.62 -0.65 -11.02
CA GLN A 105 -9.61 -0.81 -12.09
C GLN A 105 -11.02 -0.98 -11.51
N ASP A 106 -11.17 -1.79 -10.47
CA ASP A 106 -12.46 -2.00 -9.82
C ASP A 106 -12.99 -0.70 -9.21
N LYS A 107 -12.11 0.07 -8.60
CA LYS A 107 -12.47 1.37 -8.03
C LYS A 107 -12.89 2.37 -9.09
N ALA A 108 -12.16 2.41 -10.21
CA ALA A 108 -12.50 3.28 -11.32
C ALA A 108 -13.86 2.90 -11.92
N ALA A 109 -14.14 1.62 -12.07
CA ALA A 109 -15.42 1.13 -12.56
C ALA A 109 -16.56 1.51 -11.62
N ALA A 110 -16.34 1.40 -10.30
CA ALA A 110 -17.35 1.78 -9.31
C ALA A 110 -17.64 3.29 -9.36
N MET A 111 -16.61 4.11 -9.51
CA MET A 111 -16.77 5.56 -9.64
C MET A 111 -17.54 5.93 -10.90
N LEU A 112 -17.27 5.27 -12.00
CA LEU A 112 -17.98 5.50 -13.26
C LEU A 112 -19.46 5.11 -13.13
N ALA A 113 -19.74 3.98 -12.49
CA ALA A 113 -21.11 3.55 -12.24
C ALA A 113 -21.88 4.58 -11.40
N ASP A 114 -21.23 5.11 -10.34
CA ASP A 114 -21.84 6.13 -9.50
C ASP A 114 -22.16 7.40 -10.30
N LEU A 115 -21.27 7.81 -11.20
CA LEU A 115 -21.50 8.97 -12.06
C LEU A 115 -22.68 8.74 -13.00
N LEU A 116 -22.77 7.56 -13.57
CA LEU A 116 -23.88 7.21 -14.48
C LEU A 116 -25.21 7.18 -13.74
N GLU A 117 -25.24 6.65 -12.52
CA GLU A 117 -26.43 6.67 -11.69
C GLU A 117 -26.86 8.09 -11.33
N GLY A 118 -25.89 8.96 -11.09
CA GLY A 118 -26.17 10.37 -10.79
C GLY A 118 -26.76 11.14 -11.96
N ILE A 119 -26.53 10.70 -13.17
CA ILE A 119 -27.07 11.32 -14.39
C ILE A 119 -28.50 10.85 -14.65
N ALA A 120 -28.80 9.63 -14.29
CA ALA A 120 -30.12 9.06 -14.45
C ALA A 120 -31.09 9.66 -13.44
#